data_bd48aeacfc6df7e7cf09a20a3817e64e
#
_entry.id   bd48aeacfc6df7e7cf09a20a3817e64e
#
_cell.length_a   1.000
_cell.length_b   1.000
_cell.length_c   1.000
_cell.angle_alpha   90.00
_cell.angle_beta   90.00
_cell.angle_gamma   90.00
#
_symmetry.space_group_name_H-M   'P 1'
#
loop_
_entity.id
_entity.type
_entity.pdbx_description
1 polymer ?
#
loop_
_entity_poly.entity_id
_entity_poly.type
_entity_poly.pdbx_seq_one_letter_code
_entity_poly.pdbx_strand_id
1 'polypeptide(L)'
;MNSRERIEAVLAGERPDTTPIFPKIAFATARFCEGMTVKDYMTDPKSMAKSVIHAYHRFGWDGVALHTDISSEGMALGSIYEQPQDAPPILKKYLLDDIGEIDKVKVPDPYTACSMKTVIEAVRLVK
;
A
#
# COMPACT_ATOMS: atom_id res chain seq x y z
N MET A 1 -9.83 -25.44 -6.95
CA MET A 1 -9.08 -24.32 -7.58
C MET A 1 -8.02 -23.85 -6.61
N ASN A 2 -6.85 -23.44 -7.10
CA ASN A 2 -5.86 -22.72 -6.27
C ASN A 2 -6.22 -21.23 -6.19
N SER A 3 -5.51 -20.45 -5.36
CA SER A 3 -5.79 -19.03 -5.14
C SER A 3 -5.79 -18.19 -6.43
N ARG A 4 -4.83 -18.46 -7.31
CA ARG A 4 -4.73 -17.77 -8.60
C ARG A 4 -5.91 -18.07 -9.51
N GLU A 5 -6.28 -19.35 -9.64
CA GLU A 5 -7.42 -19.78 -10.45
C GLU A 5 -8.74 -19.16 -9.97
N ARG A 6 -8.93 -19.05 -8.63
CA ARG A 6 -10.10 -18.39 -8.05
C ARG A 6 -10.17 -16.92 -8.42
N ILE A 7 -9.05 -16.19 -8.31
CA ILE A 7 -8.99 -14.76 -8.65
C ILE A 7 -9.22 -14.57 -10.14
N GLU A 8 -8.58 -15.37 -11.00
CA GLU A 8 -8.76 -15.31 -12.46
C GLU A 8 -10.20 -15.59 -12.87
N ALA A 9 -10.86 -16.59 -12.26
CA ALA A 9 -12.27 -16.88 -12.51
C ALA A 9 -13.18 -15.69 -12.16
N VAL A 10 -12.99 -15.06 -10.99
CA VAL A 10 -13.77 -13.86 -10.60
C VAL A 10 -13.53 -12.71 -11.56
N LEU A 11 -12.29 -12.46 -11.97
CA LEU A 11 -11.96 -11.40 -12.94
C LEU A 11 -12.57 -11.66 -14.33
N ALA A 12 -12.73 -12.94 -14.70
CA ALA A 12 -13.41 -13.35 -15.92
C ALA A 12 -14.95 -13.34 -15.82
N GLY A 13 -15.51 -13.01 -14.65
CA GLY A 13 -16.96 -13.09 -14.39
C GLY A 13 -17.48 -14.53 -14.19
N GLU A 14 -16.59 -15.47 -13.97
CA GLU A 14 -16.92 -16.88 -13.73
C GLU A 14 -17.08 -17.16 -12.22
N ARG A 15 -17.74 -18.27 -11.90
CA ARG A 15 -17.95 -18.68 -10.51
C ARG A 15 -16.80 -19.60 -10.04
N PRO A 16 -16.00 -19.17 -9.05
CA PRO A 16 -14.96 -20.04 -8.46
C PRO A 16 -15.58 -21.12 -7.55
N ASP A 17 -14.76 -22.08 -7.12
CA ASP A 17 -15.15 -23.13 -6.15
C ASP A 17 -15.52 -22.54 -4.78
N THR A 18 -14.85 -21.45 -4.38
CA THR A 18 -15.16 -20.63 -3.20
C THR A 18 -14.80 -19.17 -3.48
N THR A 19 -15.45 -18.24 -2.78
CA THR A 19 -15.13 -16.80 -2.90
C THR A 19 -13.70 -16.54 -2.46
N PRO A 20 -12.83 -15.97 -3.32
CA PRO A 20 -11.46 -15.67 -2.94
C PRO A 20 -11.40 -14.55 -1.90
N ILE A 21 -10.47 -14.69 -0.96
CA ILE A 21 -10.20 -13.71 0.08
C ILE A 21 -9.02 -12.84 -0.35
N PHE A 22 -9.30 -11.58 -0.68
CA PHE A 22 -8.30 -10.60 -1.13
C PHE A 22 -8.47 -9.28 -0.37
N PRO A 23 -8.01 -9.21 0.91
CA PRO A 23 -8.26 -8.04 1.75
C PRO A 23 -7.33 -6.88 1.42
N LYS A 24 -7.86 -5.67 1.48
CA LYS A 24 -7.11 -4.42 1.38
C LYS A 24 -6.96 -3.80 2.77
N ILE A 25 -5.98 -4.26 3.55
CA ILE A 25 -5.76 -3.81 4.94
C ILE A 25 -4.45 -3.04 5.16
N ALA A 26 -3.68 -2.82 4.09
CA ALA A 26 -2.48 -1.96 4.04
C ALA A 26 -1.54 -2.13 5.25
N PHE A 27 -1.17 -1.01 5.86
CA PHE A 27 -0.26 -0.94 7.00
C PHE A 27 -0.74 -1.71 8.25
N ALA A 28 -2.02 -2.10 8.34
CA ALA A 28 -2.49 -2.92 9.43
C ALA A 28 -1.80 -4.30 9.48
N THR A 29 -1.22 -4.78 8.36
CA THR A 29 -0.41 -6.01 8.34
C THR A 29 0.84 -5.92 9.22
N ALA A 30 1.38 -4.73 9.47
CA ALA A 30 2.51 -4.54 10.38
C ALA A 30 2.21 -5.06 11.78
N ARG A 31 0.96 -4.98 12.23
CA ARG A 31 0.50 -5.47 13.55
C ARG A 31 0.66 -6.98 13.74
N PHE A 32 0.82 -7.74 12.65
CA PHE A 32 1.03 -9.18 12.71
C PHE A 32 2.52 -9.56 12.76
N CYS A 33 3.43 -8.60 12.63
CA CYS A 33 4.87 -8.80 12.70
C CYS A 33 5.41 -8.19 13.99
N GLU A 34 6.01 -9.02 14.85
CA GLU A 34 6.60 -8.56 16.10
C GLU A 34 7.65 -7.46 15.87
N GLY A 35 7.56 -6.39 16.64
CA GLY A 35 8.48 -5.24 16.58
C GLY A 35 8.37 -4.35 15.35
N MET A 36 7.46 -4.65 14.41
CA MET A 36 7.26 -3.81 13.22
C MET A 36 6.25 -2.70 13.51
N THR A 37 6.61 -1.48 13.18
CA THR A 37 5.73 -0.32 13.29
C THR A 37 5.01 0.00 11.98
N VAL A 38 3.96 0.82 12.06
CA VAL A 38 3.30 1.37 10.86
C VAL A 38 4.28 2.17 10.02
N LYS A 39 5.18 2.94 10.64
CA LYS A 39 6.22 3.70 9.94
C LYS A 39 7.15 2.79 9.15
N ASP A 40 7.61 1.66 9.74
CA ASP A 40 8.47 0.70 9.04
C ASP A 40 7.77 0.16 7.79
N TYR A 41 6.50 -0.24 7.91
CA TYR A 41 5.69 -0.67 6.76
C TYR A 41 5.61 0.41 5.68
N MET A 42 5.39 1.68 6.06
CA MET A 42 5.16 2.78 5.13
C MET A 42 6.43 3.22 4.38
N THR A 43 7.61 3.06 5.00
CA THR A 43 8.86 3.66 4.51
C THR A 43 9.90 2.66 4.02
N ASP A 44 9.80 1.38 4.42
CA ASP A 44 10.73 0.34 4.01
C ASP A 44 10.04 -0.75 3.17
N PRO A 45 10.43 -0.95 1.89
CA PRO A 45 9.81 -1.94 1.02
C PRO A 45 9.98 -3.39 1.50
N LYS A 46 11.06 -3.69 2.24
CA LYS A 46 11.26 -5.03 2.82
C LYS A 46 10.28 -5.30 3.96
N SER A 47 10.06 -4.31 4.82
CA SER A 47 9.07 -4.40 5.90
C SER A 47 7.66 -4.52 5.34
N MET A 48 7.31 -3.74 4.31
CA MET A 48 6.03 -3.85 3.61
C MET A 48 5.83 -5.26 3.03
N ALA A 49 6.78 -5.78 2.25
CA ALA A 49 6.70 -7.11 1.66
C ALA A 49 6.61 -8.21 2.73
N LYS A 50 7.47 -8.15 3.76
CA LYS A 50 7.49 -9.11 4.87
C LYS A 50 6.14 -9.19 5.57
N SER A 51 5.52 -8.05 5.88
CA SER A 51 4.26 -8.02 6.64
C SER A 51 3.08 -8.58 5.85
N VAL A 52 2.99 -8.27 4.55
CA VAL A 52 1.89 -8.79 3.73
C VAL A 52 2.06 -10.28 3.43
N ILE A 53 3.29 -10.76 3.20
CA ILE A 53 3.58 -12.19 3.04
C ILE A 53 3.26 -12.94 4.34
N HIS A 54 3.66 -12.41 5.50
CA HIS A 54 3.33 -13.01 6.78
C HIS A 54 1.83 -13.13 6.99
N ALA A 55 1.08 -12.05 6.73
CA ALA A 55 -0.38 -12.06 6.85
C ALA A 55 -1.04 -13.02 5.86
N TYR A 56 -0.57 -13.05 4.61
CA TYR A 56 -1.02 -13.99 3.58
C TYR A 56 -0.97 -15.45 4.08
N HIS A 57 0.19 -15.87 4.58
CA HIS A 57 0.36 -17.23 5.09
C HIS A 57 -0.43 -17.49 6.38
N ARG A 58 -0.49 -16.51 7.28
CA ARG A 58 -1.18 -16.65 8.57
C ARG A 58 -2.69 -16.84 8.42
N PHE A 59 -3.31 -16.14 7.48
CA PHE A 59 -4.75 -16.10 7.32
C PHE A 59 -5.27 -16.89 6.11
N GLY A 60 -4.38 -17.45 5.29
CA GLY A 60 -4.76 -18.23 4.11
C GLY A 60 -5.49 -17.39 3.05
N TRP A 61 -5.04 -16.15 2.83
CA TRP A 61 -5.62 -15.29 1.80
C TRP A 61 -5.31 -15.81 0.39
N ASP A 62 -6.14 -15.47 -0.58
CA ASP A 62 -5.91 -15.79 -1.98
C ASP A 62 -5.04 -14.76 -2.71
N GLY A 63 -4.85 -13.59 -2.12
CA GLY A 63 -3.97 -12.56 -2.65
C GLY A 63 -3.67 -11.46 -1.65
N VAL A 64 -2.78 -10.55 -2.04
CA VAL A 64 -2.36 -9.39 -1.22
C VAL A 64 -2.43 -8.10 -2.01
N ALA A 65 -2.86 -7.02 -1.36
CA ALA A 65 -2.81 -5.67 -1.90
C ALA A 65 -1.65 -4.91 -1.24
N LEU A 66 -0.76 -4.39 -2.08
CA LEU A 66 0.37 -3.56 -1.66
C LEU A 66 0.04 -2.09 -1.91
N HIS A 67 -0.03 -1.32 -0.87
CA HIS A 67 -0.10 0.14 -0.94
C HIS A 67 0.24 0.73 0.43
N THR A 68 0.66 1.98 0.46
CA THR A 68 0.95 2.66 1.73
C THR A 68 -0.33 3.09 2.42
N ASP A 69 -0.96 4.12 1.92
CA ASP A 69 -2.26 4.63 2.34
C ASP A 69 -2.81 5.64 1.32
N ILE A 70 -3.89 6.32 1.66
CA ILE A 70 -4.54 7.31 0.80
C ILE A 70 -3.78 8.65 0.69
N SER A 71 -2.73 8.87 1.49
CA SER A 71 -1.95 10.11 1.49
C SER A 71 -0.74 10.07 0.56
N SER A 72 -0.44 8.91 -0.01
CA SER A 72 0.77 8.66 -0.81
C SER A 72 0.92 9.61 -1.99
N GLU A 73 -0.14 9.83 -2.73
CA GLU A 73 -0.16 10.73 -3.88
C GLU A 73 -0.03 12.19 -3.43
N GLY A 74 -0.73 12.57 -2.36
CA GLY A 74 -0.64 13.92 -1.78
C GLY A 74 0.77 14.24 -1.28
N MET A 75 1.44 13.27 -0.64
CA MET A 75 2.85 13.40 -0.24
C MET A 75 3.78 13.54 -1.44
N ALA A 76 3.59 12.71 -2.45
CA ALA A 76 4.39 12.73 -3.66
C ALA A 76 4.23 14.04 -4.46
N LEU A 77 3.05 14.64 -4.44
CA LEU A 77 2.76 15.94 -5.04
C LEU A 77 3.35 17.11 -4.23
N GLY A 78 3.66 16.94 -2.94
CA GLY A 78 4.31 17.95 -2.11
C GLY A 78 3.49 18.45 -0.91
N SER A 79 2.34 17.85 -0.61
CA SER A 79 1.65 18.11 0.67
C SER A 79 2.50 17.63 1.84
N ILE A 80 2.46 18.37 2.97
CA ILE A 80 3.27 18.08 4.15
C ILE A 80 2.48 17.20 5.11
N TYR A 81 3.06 16.04 5.44
CA TYR A 81 2.53 15.09 6.41
C TYR A 81 3.51 14.83 7.54
N GLU A 82 3.01 14.64 8.72
CA GLU A 82 3.73 14.04 9.84
C GLU A 82 3.51 12.52 9.81
N GLN A 83 4.60 11.76 9.93
CA GLN A 83 4.54 10.29 10.01
C GLN A 83 4.76 9.86 11.45
N PRO A 84 3.70 9.54 12.22
CA PRO A 84 3.83 8.94 13.53
C PRO A 84 4.46 7.54 13.44
N GLN A 85 5.02 7.06 14.55
CA GLN A 85 5.66 5.75 14.60
C GLN A 85 4.66 4.63 14.31
N ASP A 86 3.47 4.70 14.87
CA ASP A 86 2.52 3.58 14.88
C ASP A 86 1.08 4.01 14.51
N ALA A 87 0.98 5.01 13.65
CA ALA A 87 -0.27 5.51 13.08
C ALA A 87 -0.08 5.95 11.63
N PRO A 88 -1.17 6.06 10.85
CA PRO A 88 -1.10 6.59 9.48
C PRO A 88 -0.62 8.05 9.46
N PRO A 89 -0.12 8.53 8.30
CA PRO A 89 0.31 9.91 8.14
C PRO A 89 -0.80 10.92 8.44
N ILE A 90 -0.42 12.00 9.11
CA ILE A 90 -1.32 13.10 9.48
C ILE A 90 -1.01 14.30 8.61
N LEU A 91 -1.98 14.76 7.83
CA LEU A 91 -1.84 15.95 6.99
C LEU A 91 -1.61 17.20 7.87
N LYS A 92 -0.56 17.94 7.61
CA LYS A 92 -0.21 19.21 8.29
C LYS A 92 -0.43 20.42 7.39
N LYS A 93 -0.15 20.28 6.07
CA LYS A 93 -0.31 21.37 5.12
C LYS A 93 -0.63 20.81 3.73
N TYR A 94 -1.67 21.37 3.11
CA TYR A 94 -1.97 21.09 1.70
C TYR A 94 -0.89 21.67 0.78
N LEU A 95 -0.73 21.04 -0.39
CA LEU A 95 0.14 21.53 -1.44
C LEU A 95 -0.32 22.90 -1.96
N LEU A 96 -1.63 23.06 -2.14
CA LEU A 96 -2.27 24.26 -2.67
C LEU A 96 -3.12 24.91 -1.60
N ASP A 97 -3.01 26.23 -1.47
CA ASP A 97 -3.91 27.04 -0.66
C ASP A 97 -5.12 27.51 -1.48
N ASP A 98 -5.00 27.60 -2.82
CA ASP A 98 -6.05 27.96 -3.77
C ASP A 98 -6.00 27.07 -5.02
N ILE A 99 -7.18 26.67 -5.52
CA ILE A 99 -7.30 25.84 -6.73
C ILE A 99 -6.76 26.52 -7.99
N GLY A 100 -6.74 27.84 -8.05
CA GLY A 100 -6.14 28.60 -9.14
C GLY A 100 -4.64 28.40 -9.30
N GLU A 101 -4.00 27.72 -8.34
CA GLU A 101 -2.58 27.36 -8.41
C GLU A 101 -2.33 25.96 -9.01
N ILE A 102 -3.36 25.26 -9.49
CA ILE A 102 -3.27 23.88 -9.99
C ILE A 102 -2.21 23.71 -11.09
N ASP A 103 -2.02 24.71 -11.94
CA ASP A 103 -1.03 24.68 -13.03
C ASP A 103 0.44 24.67 -12.52
N LYS A 104 0.67 24.98 -11.24
CA LYS A 104 1.99 24.89 -10.61
C LYS A 104 2.35 23.47 -10.18
N VAL A 105 1.36 22.58 -10.12
CA VAL A 105 1.56 21.20 -9.66
C VAL A 105 2.29 20.38 -10.71
N LYS A 106 3.40 19.77 -10.31
CA LYS A 106 4.17 18.86 -11.18
C LYS A 106 3.83 17.43 -10.86
N VAL A 107 3.60 16.62 -11.89
CA VAL A 107 3.43 15.18 -11.73
C VAL A 107 4.74 14.57 -11.23
N PRO A 108 4.76 13.88 -10.08
CA PRO A 108 5.96 13.29 -9.55
C PRO A 108 6.39 12.05 -10.35
N ASP A 109 7.69 11.78 -10.40
CA ASP A 109 8.21 10.51 -10.90
C ASP A 109 7.97 9.41 -9.84
N PRO A 110 7.18 8.37 -10.14
CA PRO A 110 6.84 7.32 -9.18
C PRO A 110 8.05 6.49 -8.72
N TYR A 111 9.14 6.47 -9.50
CA TYR A 111 10.35 5.76 -9.13
C TYR A 111 11.25 6.50 -8.14
N THR A 112 11.03 7.79 -7.97
CA THR A 112 11.80 8.64 -7.05
C THR A 112 10.96 9.22 -5.92
N ALA A 113 9.65 9.36 -6.13
CA ALA A 113 8.73 9.90 -5.12
C ALA A 113 8.55 8.89 -3.97
N CYS A 114 8.82 9.36 -2.76
CA CYS A 114 8.90 8.63 -1.48
C CYS A 114 8.05 7.34 -1.38
N SER A 115 6.76 7.46 -1.10
CA SER A 115 5.86 6.31 -0.88
C SER A 115 5.58 5.48 -2.14
N MET A 116 5.54 6.10 -3.32
CA MET A 116 5.34 5.39 -4.59
C MET A 116 6.50 4.43 -4.88
N LYS A 117 7.74 4.89 -4.70
CA LYS A 117 8.94 4.07 -4.83
C LYS A 117 8.90 2.87 -3.89
N THR A 118 8.52 3.07 -2.63
CA THR A 118 8.40 1.99 -1.64
C THR A 118 7.46 0.89 -2.11
N VAL A 119 6.28 1.24 -2.64
CA VAL A 119 5.32 0.26 -3.17
C VAL A 119 5.89 -0.49 -4.37
N ILE A 120 6.50 0.21 -5.34
CA ILE A 120 7.09 -0.41 -6.53
C ILE A 120 8.17 -1.43 -6.14
N GLU A 121 9.04 -1.09 -5.20
CA GLU A 121 10.08 -1.99 -4.71
C GLU A 121 9.50 -3.17 -3.93
N ALA A 122 8.49 -2.94 -3.08
CA ALA A 122 7.81 -4.01 -2.35
C ALA A 122 7.13 -5.02 -3.28
N VAL A 123 6.48 -4.57 -4.37
CA VAL A 123 5.89 -5.47 -5.39
C VAL A 123 6.94 -6.40 -5.99
N ARG A 124 8.16 -5.92 -6.22
CA ARG A 124 9.26 -6.76 -6.73
C ARG A 124 9.70 -7.83 -5.74
N LEU A 125 9.56 -7.57 -4.44
CA LEU A 125 9.95 -8.49 -3.37
C LEU A 125 8.88 -9.55 -3.07
N VAL A 126 7.61 -9.29 -3.41
CA VAL A 126 6.48 -10.23 -3.18
C VAL A 126 6.33 -11.23 -4.33
N LYS A 127 6.89 -10.95 -5.51
CA LYS A 127 6.92 -11.89 -6.64
C LYS A 127 7.77 -13.12 -6.31
#